data_467da7e7c711cdfe2aaf4cf9186d8ad1
#
_entry.id   467da7e7c711cdfe2aaf4cf9186d8ad1
#
_cell.length_a   1.000
_cell.length_b   1.000
_cell.length_c   1.000
_cell.angle_alpha   90.00
_cell.angle_beta   90.00
_cell.angle_gamma   90.00
#
_symmetry.space_group_name_H-M   'P 1'
#
loop_
_entity.id
_entity.type
_entity.pdbx_description
1 polymer ?
#
loop_
_entity_poly.entity_id
_entity_poly.type
_entity_poly.pdbx_seq_one_letter_code
_entity_poly.pdbx_strand_id
1 'polypeptide(L)'
;TAMSAGADSASGLVVQPDGKLVAVGTCSNDFCGARYLPNGSLDTSFSADGKVTTDISGFDVAGGVALQPDGNIVVAGACNPSPSDASSLSLCLARYQGGPNEARICTLDIDGDNRVLATTDALIYTRISLGMSGSSVLAGITFASHATRNSWPLIRDYLVTQCGMAIAP
;
A
#
# COMPACT_ATOMS: atom_id res chain seq x y z
N THR A 1 -20.14 6.28 1.29
CA THR A 1 -19.78 6.51 -0.12
C THR A 1 -20.68 5.66 -0.98
N ALA A 2 -21.53 6.29 -1.79
CA ALA A 2 -22.30 5.57 -2.80
C ALA A 2 -21.37 5.21 -3.97
N MET A 3 -21.37 3.94 -4.37
CA MET A 3 -20.60 3.43 -5.51
C MET A 3 -21.45 3.37 -6.76
N SER A 4 -22.73 3.05 -6.59
CA SER A 4 -23.71 2.89 -7.66
C SER A 4 -25.04 3.56 -7.28
N ALA A 5 -26.01 3.54 -8.21
CA ALA A 5 -27.39 3.92 -7.93
C ALA A 5 -28.19 2.78 -7.27
N GLY A 6 -27.65 1.57 -7.24
CA GLY A 6 -28.26 0.38 -6.68
C GLY A 6 -27.80 0.08 -5.25
N ALA A 7 -27.97 -1.17 -4.84
CA ALA A 7 -27.46 -1.63 -3.55
C ALA A 7 -25.94 -1.83 -3.62
N ASP A 8 -25.25 -1.25 -2.65
CA ASP A 8 -23.81 -1.41 -2.44
C ASP A 8 -23.59 -2.16 -1.12
N SER A 9 -22.71 -3.14 -1.13
CA SER A 9 -22.29 -3.87 0.08
C SER A 9 -20.78 -3.96 0.18
N ALA A 10 -20.23 -3.82 1.38
CA ALA A 10 -18.82 -4.03 1.64
C ALA A 10 -18.60 -5.46 2.15
N SER A 11 -17.62 -6.16 1.60
CA SER A 11 -17.24 -7.54 1.98
C SER A 11 -15.88 -7.58 2.68
N GLY A 12 -15.04 -6.56 2.51
CA GLY A 12 -13.72 -6.55 3.09
C GLY A 12 -13.07 -5.17 3.13
N LEU A 13 -12.06 -5.06 4.00
CA LEU A 13 -11.24 -3.87 4.19
C LEU A 13 -9.79 -4.27 4.37
N VAL A 14 -8.89 -3.54 3.72
CA VAL A 14 -7.45 -3.63 3.98
C VAL A 14 -6.88 -2.25 4.27
N VAL A 15 -5.83 -2.20 5.08
CA VAL A 15 -5.06 -1.00 5.39
C VAL A 15 -3.75 -1.07 4.64
N GLN A 16 -3.48 -0.09 3.78
CA GLN A 16 -2.22 0.02 3.06
C GLN A 16 -1.09 0.52 3.98
N PRO A 17 0.18 0.24 3.66
CA PRO A 17 1.31 0.67 4.48
C PRO A 17 1.39 2.18 4.74
N ASP A 18 0.87 3.00 3.84
CA ASP A 18 0.77 4.46 3.96
C ASP A 18 -0.44 4.94 4.80
N GLY A 19 -1.19 4.00 5.38
CA GLY A 19 -2.36 4.28 6.22
C GLY A 19 -3.65 4.50 5.45
N LYS A 20 -3.65 4.41 4.12
CA LYS A 20 -4.88 4.44 3.33
C LYS A 20 -5.72 3.20 3.55
N LEU A 21 -7.02 3.36 3.44
CA LEU A 21 -8.00 2.28 3.63
C LEU A 21 -8.61 1.91 2.28
N VAL A 22 -8.66 0.62 1.96
CA VAL A 22 -9.35 0.14 0.77
C VAL A 22 -10.50 -0.77 1.19
N ALA A 23 -11.73 -0.30 0.98
CA ALA A 23 -12.94 -1.09 1.16
C ALA A 23 -13.35 -1.70 -0.19
N VAL A 24 -13.66 -2.98 -0.19
CA VAL A 24 -14.14 -3.68 -1.39
C VAL A 24 -15.47 -4.38 -1.12
N GLY A 25 -16.21 -4.61 -2.18
CA GLY A 25 -17.51 -5.26 -2.07
C GLY A 25 -18.18 -5.46 -3.41
N THR A 26 -19.50 -5.55 -3.37
CA THR A 26 -20.36 -5.73 -4.54
C THR A 26 -21.26 -4.50 -4.71
N CYS A 27 -21.29 -3.93 -5.91
CA CYS A 27 -22.09 -2.77 -6.27
C CYS A 27 -22.78 -3.04 -7.60
N SER A 28 -24.12 -3.01 -7.61
CA SER A 28 -24.92 -3.29 -8.82
C SER A 28 -24.54 -4.61 -9.53
N ASN A 29 -24.18 -5.64 -8.78
CA ASN A 29 -23.75 -6.96 -9.23
C ASN A 29 -22.31 -7.07 -9.76
N ASP A 30 -21.47 -6.05 -9.55
CA ASP A 30 -20.07 -6.03 -9.99
C ASP A 30 -19.13 -5.94 -8.78
N PHE A 31 -17.88 -6.37 -8.95
CA PHE A 31 -16.85 -6.04 -7.96
C PHE A 31 -16.64 -4.55 -7.90
N CYS A 32 -16.61 -4.00 -6.70
CA CYS A 32 -16.30 -2.59 -6.50
C CYS A 32 -15.33 -2.36 -5.34
N GLY A 33 -14.66 -1.22 -5.36
CA GLY A 33 -13.78 -0.79 -4.31
C GLY A 33 -13.68 0.73 -4.22
N ALA A 34 -13.44 1.22 -3.01
CA ALA A 34 -13.17 2.62 -2.75
C ALA A 34 -11.94 2.74 -1.86
N ARG A 35 -11.07 3.71 -2.17
CA ARG A 35 -9.89 4.02 -1.36
C ARG A 35 -10.09 5.33 -0.62
N TYR A 36 -9.70 5.34 0.64
CA TYR A 36 -9.79 6.49 1.53
C TYR A 36 -8.41 6.87 2.05
N LEU A 37 -8.18 8.16 2.20
CA LEU A 37 -7.02 8.70 2.90
C LEU A 37 -7.13 8.39 4.42
N PRO A 38 -6.03 8.48 5.19
CA PRO A 38 -6.05 8.23 6.62
C PRO A 38 -7.02 9.11 7.41
N ASN A 39 -7.40 10.28 6.89
CA ASN A 39 -8.38 11.18 7.47
C ASN A 39 -9.84 10.81 7.14
N GLY A 40 -10.08 9.72 6.40
CA GLY A 40 -11.40 9.24 6.00
C GLY A 40 -11.98 9.87 4.74
N SER A 41 -11.31 10.84 4.11
CA SER A 41 -11.76 11.38 2.84
C SER A 41 -11.44 10.42 1.68
N LEU A 42 -12.21 10.48 0.60
CA LEU A 42 -11.99 9.65 -0.58
C LEU A 42 -10.67 10.03 -1.25
N ASP A 43 -9.84 9.04 -1.59
CA ASP A 43 -8.56 9.26 -2.28
C ASP A 43 -8.76 9.26 -3.79
N THR A 44 -8.96 10.44 -4.36
CA THR A 44 -9.22 10.62 -5.79
C THR A 44 -8.04 10.25 -6.70
N SER A 45 -6.86 9.96 -6.15
CA SER A 45 -5.76 9.41 -6.94
C SER A 45 -5.92 7.93 -7.29
N PHE A 46 -6.86 7.24 -6.63
CA PHE A 46 -7.23 5.87 -6.95
C PHE A 46 -8.29 5.87 -8.05
N SER A 47 -7.96 5.30 -9.20
CA SER A 47 -8.89 5.20 -10.35
C SER A 47 -9.56 6.53 -10.77
N ALA A 48 -8.82 7.65 -10.63
CA ALA A 48 -9.22 9.01 -10.99
C ALA A 48 -10.33 9.67 -10.10
N ASP A 49 -11.15 8.89 -9.40
CA ASP A 49 -12.24 9.40 -8.57
C ASP A 49 -12.29 8.75 -7.16
N GLY A 50 -11.32 7.90 -6.84
CA GLY A 50 -11.26 7.17 -5.58
C GLY A 50 -12.06 5.87 -5.56
N LYS A 51 -12.65 5.47 -6.69
CA LYS A 51 -13.52 4.31 -6.81
C LYS A 51 -13.14 3.45 -8.00
N VAL A 52 -13.46 2.17 -7.93
CA VAL A 52 -13.29 1.23 -9.03
C VAL A 52 -14.49 0.29 -9.08
N THR A 53 -14.96 -0.02 -10.26
CA THR A 53 -15.95 -1.07 -10.51
C THR A 53 -15.44 -1.96 -11.63
N THR A 54 -15.62 -3.27 -11.48
CA THR A 54 -15.18 -4.28 -12.44
C THR A 54 -16.27 -5.29 -12.67
N ASP A 55 -16.83 -5.27 -13.86
CA ASP A 55 -17.70 -6.30 -14.40
C ASP A 55 -16.82 -7.41 -14.97
N ILE A 56 -16.88 -8.61 -14.40
CA ILE A 56 -16.17 -9.82 -14.88
C ILE A 56 -17.15 -10.68 -15.67
N SER A 57 -18.38 -10.77 -15.16
CA SER A 57 -19.46 -11.53 -15.83
C SER A 57 -20.80 -11.20 -15.16
N GLY A 58 -21.87 -11.17 -15.81
CA GLY A 58 -23.25 -10.86 -15.43
C GLY A 58 -23.67 -10.68 -13.97
N PHE A 59 -23.11 -11.42 -13.02
CA PHE A 59 -23.37 -11.28 -11.58
C PHE A 59 -22.13 -11.65 -10.77
N ASP A 60 -21.47 -10.65 -10.24
CA ASP A 60 -20.21 -10.80 -9.53
C ASP A 60 -20.36 -10.42 -8.06
N VAL A 61 -19.89 -11.26 -7.16
CA VAL A 61 -19.95 -11.05 -5.71
C VAL A 61 -18.54 -11.08 -5.12
N ALA A 62 -18.07 -9.95 -4.62
CA ALA A 62 -16.80 -9.89 -3.92
C ALA A 62 -16.91 -10.58 -2.55
N GLY A 63 -16.03 -11.54 -2.29
CA GLY A 63 -15.98 -12.31 -1.04
C GLY A 63 -14.88 -11.87 -0.08
N GLY A 64 -13.78 -11.32 -0.62
CA GLY A 64 -12.67 -10.90 0.24
C GLY A 64 -11.60 -10.12 -0.50
N VAL A 65 -10.69 -9.51 0.27
CA VAL A 65 -9.61 -8.68 -0.22
C VAL A 65 -8.30 -9.01 0.48
N ALA A 66 -7.20 -8.95 -0.25
CA ALA A 66 -5.84 -9.06 0.27
C ALA A 66 -4.95 -7.97 -0.32
N LEU A 67 -3.98 -7.53 0.47
CA LEU A 67 -2.93 -6.64 0.00
C LEU A 67 -1.68 -7.47 -0.31
N GLN A 68 -1.14 -7.31 -1.52
CA GLN A 68 0.11 -7.95 -1.92
C GLN A 68 1.32 -7.18 -1.38
N PRO A 69 2.48 -7.82 -1.22
CA PRO A 69 3.71 -7.14 -0.78
C PRO A 69 4.13 -5.98 -1.69
N ASP A 70 3.75 -6.04 -2.97
CA ASP A 70 3.99 -5.00 -3.97
C ASP A 70 2.96 -3.86 -3.93
N GLY A 71 2.07 -3.84 -2.94
CA GLY A 71 1.03 -2.83 -2.75
C GLY A 71 -0.22 -3.01 -3.62
N ASN A 72 -0.25 -4.01 -4.51
CA ASN A 72 -1.44 -4.30 -5.29
C ASN A 72 -2.55 -4.91 -4.42
N ILE A 73 -3.78 -4.63 -4.78
CA ILE A 73 -4.98 -5.07 -4.08
C ILE A 73 -5.59 -6.22 -4.88
N VAL A 74 -5.79 -7.36 -4.24
CA VAL A 74 -6.42 -8.54 -4.86
C VAL A 74 -7.78 -8.74 -4.23
N VAL A 75 -8.81 -8.78 -5.04
CA VAL A 75 -10.18 -9.09 -4.66
C VAL A 75 -10.55 -10.45 -5.24
N ALA A 76 -11.06 -11.34 -4.41
CA ALA A 76 -11.55 -12.65 -4.80
C ALA A 76 -13.04 -12.77 -4.51
N GLY A 77 -13.73 -13.54 -5.33
CA GLY A 77 -15.16 -13.75 -5.15
C GLY A 77 -15.74 -14.79 -6.08
N ALA A 78 -17.05 -14.73 -6.25
CA ALA A 78 -17.80 -15.59 -7.14
C ALA A 78 -18.38 -14.76 -8.30
N CYS A 79 -18.29 -15.30 -9.50
CA CYS A 79 -18.85 -14.71 -10.71
C CYS A 79 -19.79 -15.69 -11.40
N ASN A 80 -20.91 -15.18 -11.88
CA ASN A 80 -21.91 -15.96 -12.56
C ASN A 80 -22.28 -15.35 -13.91
N PRO A 81 -21.79 -15.92 -15.03
CA PRO A 81 -22.10 -15.39 -16.38
C PRO A 81 -23.59 -15.57 -16.76
N SER A 82 -24.32 -16.38 -16.01
CA SER A 82 -25.73 -16.64 -16.25
C SER A 82 -26.52 -16.58 -14.93
N PRO A 83 -27.03 -15.41 -14.53
CA PRO A 83 -27.73 -15.24 -13.25
C PRO A 83 -28.95 -16.17 -13.07
N SER A 84 -29.48 -16.71 -14.17
CA SER A 84 -30.59 -17.67 -14.15
C SER A 84 -30.15 -19.12 -13.88
N ASP A 85 -28.84 -19.40 -13.89
CA ASP A 85 -28.27 -20.73 -13.64
C ASP A 85 -27.24 -20.66 -12.50
N ALA A 86 -27.70 -21.01 -11.29
CA ALA A 86 -26.86 -21.03 -10.11
C ALA A 86 -25.71 -22.07 -10.17
N SER A 87 -25.74 -23.00 -11.11
CA SER A 87 -24.69 -24.01 -11.31
C SER A 87 -23.47 -23.45 -12.06
N SER A 88 -23.57 -22.26 -12.65
CA SER A 88 -22.49 -21.62 -13.41
C SER A 88 -21.57 -20.72 -12.57
N LEU A 89 -21.65 -20.80 -11.24
CA LEU A 89 -20.75 -20.07 -10.34
C LEU A 89 -19.29 -20.49 -10.55
N SER A 90 -18.42 -19.49 -10.74
CA SER A 90 -16.98 -19.64 -10.89
C SER A 90 -16.24 -18.79 -9.87
N LEU A 91 -15.07 -19.25 -9.45
CA LEU A 91 -14.16 -18.40 -8.68
C LEU A 91 -13.57 -17.34 -9.63
N CYS A 92 -13.57 -16.09 -9.20
CA CYS A 92 -12.96 -15.00 -9.96
C CYS A 92 -12.10 -14.09 -9.08
N LEU A 93 -11.23 -13.40 -9.76
CA LEU A 93 -10.18 -12.57 -9.17
C LEU A 93 -10.03 -11.28 -9.96
N ALA A 94 -9.99 -10.15 -9.26
CA ALA A 94 -9.56 -8.88 -9.81
C ALA A 94 -8.33 -8.37 -9.05
N ARG A 95 -7.38 -7.79 -9.77
CA ARG A 95 -6.20 -7.16 -9.17
C ARG A 95 -6.15 -5.69 -9.58
N TYR A 96 -6.13 -4.82 -8.58
CA TYR A 96 -6.04 -3.38 -8.76
C TYR A 96 -4.67 -2.87 -8.35
N GLN A 97 -4.19 -1.84 -9.06
CA GLN A 97 -3.00 -1.12 -8.63
C GLN A 97 -3.34 -0.33 -7.36
N GLY A 98 -2.61 -0.57 -6.29
CA GLY A 98 -2.83 0.07 -4.99
C GLY A 98 -2.41 1.54 -4.93
N GLY A 99 -1.87 2.08 -6.00
CA GLY A 99 -1.28 3.40 -6.09
C GLY A 99 0.16 3.30 -6.58
N PRO A 100 0.88 4.41 -6.69
CA PRO A 100 2.31 4.33 -6.88
C PRO A 100 2.80 3.38 -5.80
N ASN A 101 3.40 2.30 -6.27
CA ASN A 101 3.97 1.30 -5.39
C ASN A 101 5.19 1.95 -4.72
N GLU A 102 4.93 2.78 -3.75
CA GLU A 102 5.80 2.86 -2.62
C GLU A 102 5.52 1.60 -1.78
N ALA A 103 5.74 0.43 -2.40
CA ALA A 103 6.22 -0.68 -1.62
C ALA A 103 7.27 -0.03 -0.75
N ARG A 104 7.06 -0.03 0.55
CA ARG A 104 8.10 0.42 1.47
C ARG A 104 9.32 -0.42 1.13
N ILE A 105 10.10 0.03 0.17
CA ILE A 105 11.37 -0.57 -0.16
C ILE A 105 12.31 -0.10 0.94
N CYS A 106 12.09 -0.66 2.12
CA CYS A 106 13.10 -0.59 3.14
C CYS A 106 14.26 -1.45 2.66
N THR A 107 15.17 -0.83 1.98
CA THR A 107 16.46 -1.43 1.64
C THR A 107 17.45 -1.10 2.73
N LEU A 108 18.47 -1.93 2.87
CA LEU A 108 19.60 -1.59 3.73
C LEU A 108 20.49 -0.48 3.16
N ASP A 109 20.19 0.01 1.97
CA ASP A 109 20.76 1.24 1.40
C ASP A 109 20.07 2.46 2.06
N ILE A 110 20.53 2.81 3.25
CA ILE A 110 19.89 3.83 4.09
C ILE A 110 20.22 5.25 3.60
N ASP A 111 21.41 5.46 3.06
CA ASP A 111 21.83 6.76 2.55
C ASP A 111 21.43 7.02 1.09
N GLY A 112 20.95 6.00 0.38
CA GLY A 112 20.40 6.12 -0.97
C GLY A 112 21.45 6.32 -2.05
N ASP A 113 22.60 5.69 -1.89
CA ASP A 113 23.69 5.72 -2.87
C ASP A 113 23.69 4.50 -3.81
N ASN A 114 22.66 3.65 -3.72
CA ASN A 114 22.47 2.37 -4.40
C ASN A 114 23.50 1.30 -4.01
N ARG A 115 24.10 1.41 -2.84
CA ARG A 115 25.06 0.44 -2.28
C ARG A 115 24.73 0.20 -0.82
N VAL A 116 24.96 -1.01 -0.34
CA VAL A 116 24.85 -1.32 1.10
C VAL A 116 26.26 -1.45 1.65
N LEU A 117 26.71 -0.47 2.40
CA LEU A 117 28.06 -0.39 2.95
C LEU A 117 28.06 -0.48 4.48
N ALA A 118 29.03 -1.21 5.01
CA ALA A 118 29.20 -1.34 6.46
C ALA A 118 29.61 0.00 7.13
N THR A 119 30.25 0.88 6.38
CA THR A 119 30.75 2.16 6.86
C THR A 119 29.71 3.29 6.88
N THR A 120 28.58 3.12 6.18
CA THR A 120 27.47 4.06 6.13
C THR A 120 26.20 3.39 6.64
N ASP A 121 25.56 2.59 5.81
CA ASP A 121 24.22 2.05 6.06
C ASP A 121 24.14 1.16 7.31
N ALA A 122 25.04 0.17 7.42
CA ALA A 122 25.04 -0.71 8.57
C ALA A 122 25.41 0.03 9.87
N LEU A 123 26.28 1.05 9.78
CA LEU A 123 26.64 1.86 10.93
C LEU A 123 25.47 2.75 11.38
N ILE A 124 24.75 3.37 10.44
CA ILE A 124 23.52 4.15 10.72
C ILE A 124 22.48 3.25 11.39
N TYR A 125 22.19 2.08 10.79
CA TYR A 125 21.22 1.12 11.33
C TYR A 125 21.59 0.67 12.75
N THR A 126 22.87 0.31 12.97
CA THR A 126 23.34 -0.14 14.28
C THR A 126 23.18 0.94 15.35
N ARG A 127 23.55 2.18 15.05
CA ARG A 127 23.44 3.31 15.99
C ARG A 127 21.99 3.58 16.39
N ILE A 128 21.07 3.54 15.42
CA ILE A 128 19.64 3.69 15.67
C ILE A 128 19.10 2.53 16.52
N SER A 129 19.52 1.31 16.23
CA SER A 129 19.15 0.11 17.01
C SER A 129 19.65 0.16 18.46
N LEU A 130 20.72 0.92 18.71
CA LEU A 130 21.24 1.21 20.05
C LEU A 130 20.57 2.43 20.72
N GLY A 131 19.51 2.97 20.12
CA GLY A 131 18.76 4.09 20.68
C GLY A 131 19.34 5.47 20.41
N MET A 132 20.34 5.60 19.51
CA MET A 132 20.86 6.91 19.11
C MET A 132 19.88 7.61 18.17
N SER A 133 19.86 8.94 18.23
CA SER A 133 19.02 9.79 17.38
C SER A 133 19.74 11.10 17.04
N GLY A 134 19.18 11.85 16.10
CA GLY A 134 19.72 13.15 15.71
C GLY A 134 21.09 13.06 15.04
N SER A 135 21.86 14.12 15.15
CA SER A 135 23.18 14.22 14.51
C SER A 135 24.20 13.21 15.03
N SER A 136 23.99 12.63 16.21
CA SER A 136 24.87 11.61 16.78
C SER A 136 24.91 10.33 15.96
N VAL A 137 23.81 10.02 15.26
CA VAL A 137 23.74 8.86 14.35
C VAL A 137 24.72 8.99 13.19
N LEU A 138 24.95 10.21 12.72
CA LEU A 138 25.77 10.52 11.55
C LEU A 138 27.21 10.91 11.88
N ALA A 139 27.59 10.97 13.16
CA ALA A 139 28.91 11.40 13.56
C ALA A 139 30.02 10.51 12.95
N GLY A 140 30.94 11.12 12.22
CA GLY A 140 32.06 10.43 11.56
C GLY A 140 31.69 9.60 10.32
N ILE A 141 30.46 9.74 9.82
CA ILE A 141 30.05 9.12 8.54
C ILE A 141 30.37 10.09 7.39
N THR A 142 31.01 9.56 6.37
CA THR A 142 31.22 10.28 5.09
C THR A 142 30.31 9.66 4.06
N PHE A 143 29.38 10.45 3.55
CA PHE A 143 28.46 10.03 2.49
C PHE A 143 29.11 10.11 1.12
N ALA A 144 28.69 9.23 0.22
CA ALA A 144 29.06 9.33 -1.19
C ALA A 144 28.48 10.63 -1.79
N SER A 145 29.15 11.19 -2.80
CA SER A 145 28.72 12.46 -3.44
C SER A 145 27.33 12.37 -4.11
N HIS A 146 26.88 11.16 -4.41
CA HIS A 146 25.59 10.87 -5.03
C HIS A 146 24.55 10.32 -4.03
N ALA A 147 24.88 10.25 -2.74
CA ALA A 147 23.92 9.82 -1.72
C ALA A 147 22.73 10.80 -1.66
N THR A 148 21.53 10.28 -1.78
CA THR A 148 20.29 11.08 -1.80
C THR A 148 19.79 11.44 -0.40
N ARG A 149 20.21 10.68 0.61
CA ARG A 149 19.86 10.85 2.01
C ARG A 149 21.13 11.05 2.85
N ASN A 150 21.65 12.25 2.88
CA ASN A 150 22.94 12.61 3.52
C ASN A 150 22.77 13.47 4.78
N SER A 151 21.58 13.55 5.33
CA SER A 151 21.27 14.30 6.55
C SER A 151 20.28 13.54 7.43
N TRP A 152 20.32 13.80 8.75
CA TRP A 152 19.45 13.13 9.69
C TRP A 152 17.95 13.24 9.36
N PRO A 153 17.39 14.40 9.00
CA PRO A 153 15.98 14.48 8.63
C PRO A 153 15.58 13.58 7.47
N LEU A 154 16.39 13.50 6.42
CA LEU A 154 16.13 12.67 5.24
C LEU A 154 16.20 11.17 5.57
N ILE A 155 17.20 10.77 6.34
CA ILE A 155 17.40 9.38 6.78
C ILE A 155 16.28 8.97 7.74
N ARG A 156 15.93 9.82 8.71
CA ARG A 156 14.85 9.55 9.63
C ARG A 156 13.51 9.42 8.90
N ASP A 157 13.21 10.33 7.98
CA ASP A 157 12.01 10.27 7.16
C ASP A 157 11.93 8.95 6.39
N TYR A 158 12.99 8.55 5.72
CA TYR A 158 13.07 7.27 5.02
C TYR A 158 12.80 6.08 5.96
N LEU A 159 13.46 6.03 7.10
CA LEU A 159 13.34 4.91 8.05
C LEU A 159 11.93 4.85 8.69
N VAL A 160 11.32 5.98 8.96
CA VAL A 160 9.95 6.05 9.49
C VAL A 160 8.93 5.72 8.40
N THR A 161 9.03 6.37 7.22
CA THR A 161 8.01 6.26 6.17
C THR A 161 8.17 5.00 5.32
N GLN A 162 9.39 4.61 4.97
CA GLN A 162 9.66 3.45 4.12
C GLN A 162 9.92 2.17 4.91
N CYS A 163 10.58 2.26 6.08
CA CYS A 163 10.91 1.08 6.89
C CYS A 163 9.92 0.84 8.05
N GLY A 164 9.05 1.78 8.36
CA GLY A 164 8.10 1.67 9.47
C GLY A 164 8.76 1.66 10.85
N MET A 165 9.96 2.22 10.97
CA MET A 165 10.67 2.27 12.25
C MET A 165 10.09 3.34 13.17
N ALA A 166 9.87 3.00 14.44
CA ALA A 166 9.50 3.96 15.47
C ALA A 166 10.76 4.69 15.96
N ILE A 167 11.06 5.86 15.39
CA ILE A 167 12.24 6.67 15.74
C ILE A 167 11.75 7.98 16.36
N ALA A 168 12.23 8.30 17.57
CA ALA A 168 11.92 9.55 18.25
C ALA A 168 12.32 10.78 17.38
N PRO A 169 11.61 11.91 17.53
CA PRO A 169 11.91 13.15 16.84
C PRO A 169 13.34 13.64 17.03
#